data_3fcf06516e8fd9a9b54dc42aa750ba00
#
_entry.id   3fcf06516e8fd9a9b54dc42aa750ba00
#
_cell.length_a   1.000
_cell.length_b   1.000
_cell.length_c   1.000
_cell.angle_alpha   90.00
_cell.angle_beta   90.00
_cell.angle_gamma   90.00
#
_symmetry.space_group_name_H-M   'P 1'
#
loop_
_entity.id
_entity.type
_entity.pdbx_description
1 polymer ?
#
loop_
_entity_poly.entity_id
_entity_poly.type
_entity_poly.pdbx_seq_one_letter_code
_entity_poly.pdbx_strand_id
1 'polypeptide(L)'
;MPNYENLYRSTTPRIILHIKDEEFDMSSIDICHITIENDSGRNKKTFDNAEINENTRTITLELTQEETAAFEPGMINLQLKLKTHDGKVLASRIVNATINDILEEAVI
;
A
#
# COMPACT_ATOMS: atom_id res chain seq x y z
N MET A 1 -2.96 18.77 -9.79
CA MET A 1 -1.81 17.89 -10.03
C MET A 1 -1.82 16.73 -9.03
N PRO A 2 -1.89 15.50 -9.49
CA PRO A 2 -1.84 14.40 -8.55
C PRO A 2 -0.49 14.36 -7.85
N ASN A 3 -0.54 14.31 -6.53
CA ASN A 3 0.66 14.11 -5.73
C ASN A 3 0.92 12.61 -5.65
N TYR A 4 1.89 12.13 -6.41
CA TYR A 4 2.34 10.76 -6.24
C TYR A 4 3.29 10.73 -5.04
N GLU A 5 3.08 9.76 -4.18
CA GLU A 5 4.02 9.55 -3.10
C GLU A 5 5.36 9.08 -3.67
N ASN A 6 6.44 9.62 -3.09
CA ASN A 6 7.79 9.19 -3.41
C ASN A 6 8.29 8.29 -2.30
N LEU A 7 8.58 7.05 -2.66
CA LEU A 7 9.17 6.09 -1.76
C LEU A 7 10.63 5.91 -2.15
N TYR A 8 11.46 5.50 -1.21
CA TYR A 8 12.87 5.23 -1.47
C TYR A 8 13.19 3.78 -1.10
N ARG A 9 14.01 3.13 -1.93
CA ARG A 9 14.45 1.75 -1.67
C ARG A 9 15.25 1.69 -0.37
N SER A 10 15.19 0.54 0.28
CA SER A 10 15.92 0.28 1.54
C SER A 10 15.56 1.25 2.66
N THR A 11 14.33 1.74 2.67
CA THR A 11 13.79 2.57 3.75
C THR A 11 12.54 1.94 4.33
N THR A 12 11.97 2.55 5.36
CA THR A 12 10.77 2.05 6.03
C THR A 12 9.60 3.02 5.89
N PRO A 13 9.06 3.17 4.67
CA PRO A 13 7.98 4.12 4.44
C PRO A 13 6.66 3.61 5.02
N ARG A 14 5.79 4.57 5.33
CA ARG A 14 4.40 4.29 5.70
C ARG A 14 3.50 4.72 4.55
N ILE A 15 2.70 3.80 4.07
CA ILE A 15 1.71 4.07 3.02
C ILE A 15 0.37 4.21 3.70
N ILE A 16 -0.27 5.37 3.56
CA ILE A 16 -1.53 5.68 4.19
C ILE A 16 -2.60 5.82 3.11
N LEU A 17 -3.59 4.93 3.15
CA LEU A 17 -4.72 4.98 2.25
C LEU A 17 -5.93 5.51 3.01
N HIS A 18 -6.56 6.54 2.48
CA HIS A 18 -7.72 7.18 3.10
C HIS A 18 -9.00 6.72 2.40
N ILE A 19 -9.91 6.14 3.17
CA ILE A 19 -11.22 5.72 2.65
C ILE A 19 -12.13 6.94 2.64
N LYS A 20 -12.39 7.47 1.44
CA LYS A 20 -13.16 8.70 1.27
C LYS A 20 -14.67 8.48 1.27
N ASP A 21 -15.13 7.27 1.01
CA ASP A 21 -16.56 6.96 1.05
C ASP A 21 -17.02 6.92 2.51
N GLU A 22 -17.67 7.98 2.95
CA GLU A 22 -18.10 8.12 4.34
C GLU A 22 -19.23 7.15 4.71
N GLU A 23 -19.90 6.59 3.73
CA GLU A 23 -20.95 5.58 3.97
C GLU A 23 -20.39 4.20 4.21
N PHE A 24 -19.13 3.98 3.85
CA PHE A 24 -18.49 2.69 4.07
C PHE A 24 -18.21 2.51 5.56
N ASP A 25 -18.67 1.39 6.10
CA ASP A 25 -18.48 1.06 7.51
C ASP A 25 -17.10 0.41 7.72
N MET A 26 -16.18 1.19 8.30
CA MET A 26 -14.81 0.69 8.57
C MET A 26 -14.79 -0.49 9.52
N SER A 27 -15.78 -0.59 10.42
CA SER A 27 -15.83 -1.73 11.35
C SER A 27 -16.23 -3.04 10.69
N SER A 28 -16.72 -2.96 9.46
CA SER A 28 -17.13 -4.17 8.71
C SER A 28 -15.95 -4.93 8.10
N ILE A 29 -14.74 -4.35 8.11
CA ILE A 29 -13.57 -4.95 7.49
C ILE A 29 -13.11 -6.17 8.30
N ASP A 30 -13.07 -7.33 7.65
CA ASP A 30 -12.56 -8.57 8.24
C ASP A 30 -11.12 -8.81 7.78
N ILE A 31 -10.88 -8.73 6.46
CA ILE A 31 -9.57 -8.96 5.87
C ILE A 31 -9.21 -7.76 4.99
N CYS A 32 -7.95 -7.34 5.07
CA CYS A 32 -7.42 -6.23 4.28
C CYS A 32 -6.11 -6.65 3.64
N HIS A 33 -6.04 -6.59 2.32
CA HIS A 33 -4.80 -6.85 1.58
C HIS A 33 -4.42 -5.61 0.77
N ILE A 34 -3.13 -5.28 0.77
CA ILE A 34 -2.57 -4.26 -0.12
C ILE A 34 -1.58 -4.96 -1.03
N THR A 35 -1.81 -4.87 -2.33
CA THR A 35 -0.90 -5.43 -3.34
C THR A 35 -0.11 -4.31 -3.97
N ILE A 36 1.20 -4.48 -4.04
CA ILE A 36 2.13 -3.53 -4.66
C ILE A 36 2.85 -4.25 -5.80
N GLU A 37 2.90 -3.61 -6.96
CA GLU A 37 3.54 -4.18 -8.14
C GLU A 37 4.28 -3.09 -8.90
N ASN A 38 5.50 -3.39 -9.37
CA ASN A 38 6.17 -2.50 -10.33
C ASN A 38 5.34 -2.39 -11.60
N ASP A 39 5.31 -1.21 -12.22
CA ASP A 39 4.56 -0.97 -13.45
C ASP A 39 5.01 -1.90 -14.59
N SER A 40 6.25 -2.38 -14.54
CA SER A 40 6.78 -3.36 -15.49
C SER A 40 6.11 -4.74 -15.38
N GLY A 41 5.30 -4.99 -14.36
CA GLY A 41 4.71 -6.29 -14.08
C GLY A 41 5.62 -7.26 -13.37
N ARG A 42 6.83 -6.84 -13.02
CA ARG A 42 7.77 -7.65 -12.24
C ARG A 42 7.48 -7.57 -10.77
N ASN A 43 8.10 -7.94 -9.86
CA ASN A 43 8.01 -7.70 -8.40
C ASN A 43 6.61 -7.34 -7.91
N LYS A 44 5.79 -8.34 -7.73
CA LYS A 44 4.45 -8.20 -7.19
C LYS A 44 4.38 -8.82 -5.81
N LYS A 45 3.86 -8.09 -4.83
CA LYS A 45 3.74 -8.60 -3.47
C LYS A 45 2.46 -8.11 -2.82
N THR A 46 1.81 -9.02 -2.08
CA THR A 46 0.59 -8.72 -1.33
C THR A 46 0.90 -8.73 0.16
N PHE A 47 0.47 -7.68 0.85
CA PHE A 47 0.67 -7.51 2.29
C PHE A 47 -0.66 -7.63 3.00
N ASP A 48 -0.66 -8.32 4.14
CA ASP A 48 -1.86 -8.56 4.95
C ASP A 48 -1.77 -7.95 6.36
N ASN A 49 -0.75 -7.16 6.61
CA ASN A 49 -0.46 -6.61 7.95
C ASN A 49 -0.73 -5.11 8.07
N ALA A 50 -1.58 -4.56 7.22
CA ALA A 50 -1.95 -3.16 7.30
C ALA A 50 -2.82 -2.88 8.53
N GLU A 51 -2.63 -1.71 9.12
CA GLU A 51 -3.41 -1.27 10.27
C GLU A 51 -4.62 -0.46 9.83
N ILE A 52 -5.77 -0.75 10.43
CA ILE A 52 -7.03 -0.07 10.14
C ILE A 52 -7.31 0.89 11.30
N ASN A 53 -7.50 2.17 10.99
CA ASN A 53 -7.92 3.17 11.96
C ASN A 53 -9.29 3.69 11.57
N GLU A 54 -10.31 3.30 12.33
CA GLU A 54 -11.70 3.67 12.05
C GLU A 54 -11.93 5.17 12.27
N ASN A 55 -11.25 5.76 13.24
CA ASN A 55 -11.44 7.19 13.57
C ASN A 55 -10.96 8.11 12.46
N THR A 56 -9.82 7.81 11.88
CA THR A 56 -9.25 8.59 10.77
C THR A 56 -9.67 8.05 9.41
N ARG A 57 -10.33 6.89 9.37
CA ARG A 57 -10.75 6.21 8.14
C ARG A 57 -9.57 5.93 7.23
N THR A 58 -8.48 5.44 7.82
CA THR A 58 -7.24 5.16 7.11
C THR A 58 -6.82 3.71 7.27
N ILE A 59 -6.10 3.23 6.26
CA ILE A 59 -5.43 1.94 6.26
C ILE A 59 -3.96 2.22 6.02
N THR A 60 -3.11 1.83 6.96
CA THR A 60 -1.70 2.15 6.96
C THR A 60 -0.86 0.89 6.84
N LEU A 61 0.05 0.89 5.88
CA LEU A 61 1.01 -0.19 5.69
C LEU A 61 2.42 0.37 5.87
N GLU A 62 3.17 -0.19 6.80
CA GLU A 62 4.58 0.14 6.98
C GLU A 62 5.43 -0.95 6.35
N LEU A 63 6.34 -0.57 5.47
CA LEU A 63 7.23 -1.49 4.78
C LEU A 63 8.58 -1.55 5.50
N THR A 64 9.20 -2.73 5.50
CA THR A 64 10.56 -2.90 5.99
C THR A 64 11.57 -2.47 4.92
N GLN A 65 12.84 -2.32 5.31
CA GLN A 65 13.91 -2.00 4.37
C GLN A 65 14.03 -3.07 3.29
N GLU A 66 13.94 -4.34 3.67
CA GLU A 66 14.00 -5.45 2.75
C GLU A 66 12.84 -5.45 1.77
N GLU A 67 11.64 -5.11 2.26
CA GLU A 67 10.44 -5.07 1.42
C GLU A 67 10.53 -3.99 0.36
N THR A 68 10.98 -2.78 0.73
CA THR A 68 11.15 -1.71 -0.26
C THR A 68 12.28 -1.98 -1.23
N ALA A 69 13.36 -2.61 -0.77
CA ALA A 69 14.49 -2.96 -1.62
C ALA A 69 14.14 -4.01 -2.68
N ALA A 70 13.06 -4.77 -2.47
CA ALA A 70 12.62 -5.79 -3.42
C ALA A 70 11.99 -5.19 -4.70
N PHE A 71 11.57 -3.93 -4.66
CA PHE A 71 10.97 -3.27 -5.83
C PHE A 71 12.03 -2.51 -6.62
N GLU A 72 11.89 -2.53 -7.95
CA GLU A 72 12.76 -1.76 -8.84
C GLU A 72 12.38 -0.26 -8.77
N PRO A 73 13.36 0.66 -8.98
CA PRO A 73 13.03 2.07 -9.12
C PRO A 73 12.06 2.31 -10.28
N GLY A 74 11.16 3.26 -10.11
CA GLY A 74 10.18 3.63 -11.10
C GLY A 74 8.77 3.64 -10.52
N MET A 75 7.78 3.60 -11.39
CA MET A 75 6.39 3.61 -10.98
C MET A 75 5.97 2.27 -10.40
N ILE A 76 5.21 2.33 -9.31
CA ILE A 76 4.56 1.17 -8.73
C ILE A 76 3.05 1.40 -8.69
N ASN A 77 2.31 0.29 -8.74
CA ASN A 77 0.87 0.28 -8.63
C ASN A 77 0.47 -0.35 -7.30
N LEU A 78 -0.46 0.31 -6.61
CA LEU A 78 -0.99 -0.18 -5.33
C LEU A 78 -2.48 -0.39 -5.46
N GLN A 79 -2.98 -1.48 -4.91
CA GLN A 79 -4.42 -1.73 -4.87
C GLN A 79 -4.80 -2.36 -3.53
N LEU A 80 -5.89 -1.84 -2.98
CA LEU A 80 -6.48 -2.34 -1.75
C LEU A 80 -7.58 -3.34 -2.10
N LYS A 81 -7.60 -4.48 -1.39
CA LYS A 81 -8.67 -5.46 -1.48
C LYS A 81 -9.16 -5.76 -0.08
N LEU A 82 -10.46 -5.65 0.13
CA LEU A 82 -11.09 -5.84 1.42
C LEU A 82 -12.10 -6.97 1.35
N LYS A 83 -12.21 -7.71 2.44
CA LYS A 83 -13.33 -8.61 2.65
C LYS A 83 -14.05 -8.19 3.93
N THR A 84 -15.35 -8.06 3.85
CA THR A 84 -16.17 -7.67 5.00
C THR A 84 -16.63 -8.91 5.78
N HIS A 85 -17.12 -8.71 7.00
CA HIS A 85 -17.59 -9.81 7.85
C HIS A 85 -18.79 -10.55 7.25
N ASP A 86 -19.58 -9.89 6.41
CA ASP A 86 -20.68 -10.51 5.71
C ASP A 86 -20.29 -11.19 4.39
N GLY A 87 -18.99 -11.26 4.10
CA GLY A 87 -18.46 -11.99 2.97
C GLY A 87 -18.32 -11.23 1.67
N LYS A 88 -18.61 -9.93 1.65
CA LYS A 88 -18.43 -9.12 0.44
C LYS A 88 -16.95 -8.82 0.23
N VAL A 89 -16.53 -8.86 -1.03
CA VAL A 89 -15.15 -8.56 -1.43
C VAL A 89 -15.14 -7.30 -2.29
N LEU A 90 -14.38 -6.32 -1.87
CA LEU A 90 -14.29 -5.02 -2.52
C LEU A 90 -12.84 -4.73 -2.90
N ALA A 91 -12.63 -4.02 -4.01
CA ALA A 91 -11.30 -3.59 -4.42
C ALA A 91 -11.32 -2.09 -4.70
N SER A 92 -10.24 -1.41 -4.33
CA SER A 92 -10.06 -0.02 -4.69
C SER A 92 -9.62 0.10 -6.15
N ARG A 93 -9.68 1.31 -6.69
CA ARG A 93 -8.96 1.61 -7.92
C ARG A 93 -7.45 1.49 -7.66
N ILE A 94 -6.68 1.35 -8.73
CA ILE A 94 -5.23 1.31 -8.64
C ILE A 94 -4.72 2.72 -8.34
N VAL A 95 -3.84 2.83 -7.34
CA VAL A 95 -3.19 4.07 -6.96
C VAL A 95 -1.72 3.95 -7.34
N ASN A 96 -1.15 5.02 -7.87
CA ASN A 96 0.24 5.02 -8.31
C ASN A 96 1.13 5.75 -7.31
N ALA A 97 2.36 5.25 -7.18
CA ALA A 97 3.43 5.90 -6.44
C ALA A 97 4.72 5.71 -7.22
N THR A 98 5.77 6.38 -6.80
CA THR A 98 7.09 6.23 -7.41
C THR A 98 8.07 5.73 -6.38
N ILE A 99 8.85 4.71 -6.74
CA ILE A 99 9.95 4.24 -5.91
C ILE A 99 11.24 4.77 -6.50
N ASN A 100 12.05 5.40 -5.66
CA ASN A 100 13.30 6.03 -6.08
C ASN A 100 14.48 5.24 -5.59
N ASP A 101 15.55 5.28 -6.36
CA ASP A 101 16.82 4.70 -5.95
C ASP A 101 17.45 5.52 -4.83
N ILE A 102 18.39 4.92 -4.13
CA ILE A 102 19.08 5.57 -3.01
C ILE A 102 20.57 5.23 -3.11
N LEU A 103 21.43 6.17 -2.70
CA LEU A 103 22.88 5.99 -2.81
C LEU A 103 23.38 4.87 -1.91
N GLU A 104 22.87 4.76 -0.69
CA GLU A 104 23.21 3.67 0.21
C GLU A 104 22.05 2.67 0.27
N GLU A 105 22.20 1.54 -0.42
CA GLU A 105 21.18 0.52 -0.47
C GLU A 105 21.29 -0.51 0.66
N ALA A 106 22.32 -0.44 1.47
CA ALA A 106 22.51 -1.38 2.55
C ALA A 106 21.40 -1.25 3.59
N VAL A 107 20.94 -2.40 4.08
CA VAL A 107 19.99 -2.45 5.19
C VAL A 107 20.76 -2.13 6.48
N ILE A 108 20.29 -1.14 7.20
CA ILE A 108 20.94 -0.69 8.43
C ILE A 108 20.10 -0.97 9.67
#